data_fa9a36ff8265d54436ca59d0b7f803cf
#
_entry.id   fa9a36ff8265d54436ca59d0b7f803cf
#
_cell.length_a   1.000
_cell.length_b   1.000
_cell.length_c   1.000
_cell.angle_alpha   90.00
_cell.angle_beta   90.00
_cell.angle_gamma   90.00
#
_symmetry.space_group_name_H-M   'P 1'
#
loop_
_entity.id
_entity.type
_entity.pdbx_description
1 polymer ?
#
loop_
_entity_poly.entity_id
_entity_poly.type
_entity_poly.pdbx_seq_one_letter_code
_entity_poly.pdbx_strand_id
1 'polypeptide(L)'
;PHLNNVRAWLNSGGNLNDNHNSGGFKYEAYVASDFNSGGIENTDGIDPKSAFLREVIEERYVSGFGMHIPYNDARRLRKSDSAISVPFTLVLGPNPPYPERMPYAATELNSNSNAPADDPGIFTKTEVNQ
;
A
#
# COMPACT_ATOMS: atom_id res chain seq x y z
N PRO A 1 2.04 19.41 -0.07
CA PRO A 1 1.09 20.07 -1.00
C PRO A 1 0.20 19.05 -1.75
N HIS A 2 0.77 17.96 -2.29
CA HIS A 2 0.04 17.02 -3.17
C HIS A 2 -1.09 16.27 -2.45
N LEU A 3 -0.89 15.78 -1.22
CA LEU A 3 -1.96 15.14 -0.44
C LEU A 3 -3.15 16.09 -0.23
N ASN A 4 -2.87 17.33 0.16
CA ASN A 4 -3.94 18.32 0.36
C ASN A 4 -4.65 18.71 -0.95
N ASN A 5 -3.99 18.60 -2.09
CA ASN A 5 -4.65 18.78 -3.39
C ASN A 5 -5.67 17.66 -3.67
N VAL A 6 -5.35 16.42 -3.31
CA VAL A 6 -6.29 15.29 -3.44
C VAL A 6 -7.50 15.51 -2.53
N ARG A 7 -7.27 15.88 -1.26
CA ARG A 7 -8.35 16.16 -0.30
C ARG A 7 -9.23 17.33 -0.75
N ALA A 8 -8.63 18.40 -1.26
CA ALA A 8 -9.37 19.53 -1.82
C ALA A 8 -10.22 19.13 -3.02
N TRP A 9 -9.68 18.28 -3.90
CA TRP A 9 -10.42 17.76 -5.05
C TRP A 9 -11.61 16.89 -4.62
N LEU A 10 -11.41 16.00 -3.63
CA LEU A 10 -12.49 15.18 -3.07
C LEU A 10 -13.58 16.05 -2.43
N ASN A 11 -13.19 17.10 -1.69
CA ASN A 11 -14.14 18.04 -1.08
C ASN A 11 -14.92 18.87 -2.10
N SER A 12 -14.38 19.08 -3.28
CA SER A 12 -15.06 19.80 -4.38
C SER A 12 -16.06 18.92 -5.14
N GLY A 13 -16.27 17.67 -4.71
CA GLY A 13 -17.12 16.71 -5.41
C GLY A 13 -16.41 15.97 -6.53
N GLY A 14 -15.08 15.90 -6.49
CA GLY A 14 -14.23 15.13 -7.40
C GLY A 14 -14.44 13.61 -7.28
N ASN A 15 -15.69 13.17 -7.34
CA ASN A 15 -16.11 11.78 -7.28
C ASN A 15 -16.30 11.21 -8.67
N LEU A 16 -16.25 9.90 -8.76
CA LEU A 16 -16.48 9.20 -10.02
C LEU A 16 -17.92 9.34 -10.50
N ASN A 17 -18.88 9.51 -9.60
CA ASN A 17 -20.29 9.83 -9.90
C ASN A 17 -21.03 10.27 -8.63
N ASP A 18 -22.25 10.78 -8.79
CA ASP A 18 -23.09 11.29 -7.70
C ASP A 18 -23.43 10.23 -6.64
N ASN A 19 -23.42 8.95 -6.99
CA ASN A 19 -23.70 7.84 -6.06
C ASN A 19 -22.54 7.57 -5.09
N HIS A 20 -21.36 8.09 -5.36
CA HIS A 20 -20.16 7.95 -4.53
C HIS A 20 -19.83 9.25 -3.78
N ASN A 21 -20.80 10.08 -3.59
CA ASN A 21 -20.68 11.28 -2.77
C ASN A 21 -20.35 10.86 -1.32
N SER A 22 -19.40 11.54 -0.70
CA SER A 22 -18.94 11.28 0.67
C SER A 22 -20.02 11.45 1.76
N GLY A 23 -21.27 11.69 1.39
CA GLY A 23 -22.37 11.75 2.35
C GLY A 23 -22.26 12.85 3.39
N GLY A 24 -21.55 13.94 3.08
CA GLY A 24 -21.32 15.06 3.99
C GLY A 24 -20.02 14.98 4.77
N PHE A 25 -19.24 13.91 4.65
CA PHE A 25 -17.89 13.87 5.19
C PHE A 25 -16.98 14.84 4.43
N LYS A 26 -16.16 15.56 5.16
CA LYS A 26 -15.16 16.47 4.60
C LYS A 26 -13.78 15.95 4.89
N TYR A 27 -12.91 16.04 3.91
CA TYR A 27 -11.48 15.73 4.04
C TYR A 27 -10.76 17.01 4.48
N GLU A 28 -10.44 17.12 5.74
CA GLU A 28 -9.65 18.23 6.24
C GLU A 28 -8.22 18.19 5.68
N ALA A 29 -7.65 19.36 5.45
CA ALA A 29 -6.28 19.45 4.98
C ALA A 29 -5.31 19.07 6.09
N TYR A 30 -4.31 18.26 5.78
CA TYR A 30 -3.22 17.99 6.71
C TYR A 30 -2.46 19.25 7.08
N VAL A 31 -2.13 19.36 8.35
CA VAL A 31 -1.23 20.37 8.89
C VAL A 31 0.00 19.70 9.52
N ALA A 32 1.06 20.46 9.72
CA ALA A 32 2.32 19.89 10.22
C ALA A 32 2.19 19.27 11.62
N SER A 33 1.28 19.78 12.44
CA SER A 33 1.00 19.25 13.77
C SER A 33 0.46 17.82 13.77
N ASP A 34 -0.20 17.39 12.70
CA ASP A 34 -0.79 16.06 12.60
C ASP A 34 0.28 14.96 12.62
N PHE A 35 1.47 15.29 12.15
CA PHE A 35 2.61 14.38 12.05
C PHE A 35 3.59 14.49 13.22
N ASN A 36 3.42 15.46 14.12
CA ASN A 36 4.23 15.54 15.33
C ASN A 36 3.86 14.41 16.29
N SER A 37 4.77 14.07 17.20
CA SER A 37 4.52 13.05 18.22
C SER A 37 3.22 13.35 18.99
N GLY A 38 2.29 12.41 18.98
CA GLY A 38 0.96 12.56 19.56
C GLY A 38 -0.06 13.27 18.66
N GLY A 39 0.32 13.67 17.43
CA GLY A 39 -0.60 14.14 16.41
C GLY A 39 -1.49 13.02 15.87
N ILE A 40 -2.56 13.39 15.16
CA ILE A 40 -3.57 12.45 14.66
C ILE A 40 -2.98 11.35 13.76
N GLU A 41 -1.94 11.70 12.97
CA GLU A 41 -1.26 10.75 12.08
C GLU A 41 0.04 10.18 12.70
N ASN A 42 0.30 10.48 13.97
CA ASN A 42 1.51 10.03 14.67
C ASN A 42 1.25 9.74 16.15
N THR A 43 0.28 8.89 16.41
CA THR A 43 -0.10 8.49 17.79
C THR A 43 0.96 7.62 18.47
N ASP A 44 1.77 6.92 17.68
CA ASP A 44 2.87 6.06 18.11
C ASP A 44 4.19 6.82 18.34
N GLY A 45 4.23 8.11 18.02
CA GLY A 45 5.34 8.99 18.36
C GLY A 45 6.63 8.76 17.57
N ILE A 46 6.53 8.23 16.34
CA ILE A 46 7.68 8.06 15.45
C ILE A 46 8.18 9.42 14.94
N ASP A 47 9.33 9.40 14.26
CA ASP A 47 9.85 10.61 13.61
C ASP A 47 8.79 11.23 12.67
N PRO A 48 8.55 12.55 12.74
CA PRO A 48 7.52 13.22 11.93
C PRO A 48 7.63 13.02 10.43
N LYS A 49 8.85 12.87 9.89
CA LYS A 49 9.05 12.58 8.47
C LYS A 49 8.63 11.15 8.13
N SER A 50 8.88 10.21 9.03
CA SER A 50 8.45 8.82 8.90
C SER A 50 6.93 8.70 9.00
N ALA A 51 6.30 9.42 9.93
CA ALA A 51 4.84 9.51 10.02
C ALA A 51 4.22 10.08 8.73
N PHE A 52 4.79 11.15 8.21
CA PHE A 52 4.34 11.72 6.93
C PHE A 52 4.53 10.76 5.76
N LEU A 53 5.65 10.02 5.72
CA LEU A 53 5.89 9.02 4.68
C LEU A 53 4.90 7.86 4.79
N ARG A 54 4.59 7.41 6.00
CA ARG A 54 3.56 6.39 6.25
C ARG A 54 2.22 6.81 5.67
N GLU A 55 1.78 8.02 5.93
CA GLU A 55 0.53 8.56 5.39
C GLU A 55 0.52 8.62 3.86
N VAL A 56 1.62 9.02 3.24
CA VAL A 56 1.76 9.00 1.76
C VAL A 56 1.59 7.57 1.23
N ILE A 57 2.12 6.58 1.92
CA ILE A 57 2.03 5.17 1.55
C ILE A 57 0.59 4.67 1.72
N GLU A 58 -0.07 5.04 2.82
CA GLU A 58 -1.46 4.68 3.10
C GLU A 58 -2.43 5.29 2.07
N GLU A 59 -2.30 6.56 1.76
CA GLU A 59 -3.08 7.22 0.72
C GLU A 59 -2.84 6.59 -0.66
N ARG A 60 -1.61 6.22 -0.96
CA ARG A 60 -1.28 5.49 -2.19
C ARG A 60 -1.90 4.09 -2.21
N TYR A 61 -1.93 3.41 -1.06
CA TYR A 61 -2.55 2.10 -0.92
C TYR A 61 -4.06 2.18 -1.17
N VAL A 62 -4.74 3.14 -0.55
CA VAL A 62 -6.18 3.36 -0.71
C VAL A 62 -6.51 3.76 -2.15
N SER A 63 -5.79 4.72 -2.71
CA SER A 63 -6.00 5.20 -4.08
C SER A 63 -5.73 4.13 -5.14
N GLY A 64 -4.86 3.19 -4.84
CA GLY A 64 -4.52 2.08 -5.72
C GLY A 64 -5.37 0.83 -5.51
N PHE A 65 -6.42 0.88 -4.69
CA PHE A 65 -7.26 -0.28 -4.42
C PHE A 65 -7.79 -0.94 -5.71
N GLY A 66 -7.63 -2.25 -5.81
CA GLY A 66 -7.96 -3.02 -7.02
C GLY A 66 -6.91 -2.99 -8.12
N MET A 67 -5.81 -2.28 -7.92
CA MET A 67 -4.66 -2.25 -8.85
C MET A 67 -3.50 -3.12 -8.34
N HIS A 68 -2.49 -3.32 -9.19
CA HIS A 68 -1.26 -4.01 -8.80
C HIS A 68 -0.35 -3.19 -7.88
N ILE A 69 -0.58 -1.87 -7.80
CA ILE A 69 0.28 -0.94 -7.04
C ILE A 69 0.31 -1.27 -5.55
N PRO A 70 -0.82 -1.44 -4.83
CA PRO A 70 -0.81 -1.77 -3.41
C PRO A 70 -0.10 -3.08 -3.10
N TYR A 71 -0.30 -4.08 -3.95
CA TYR A 71 0.37 -5.37 -3.82
C TYR A 71 1.90 -5.24 -3.94
N ASN A 72 2.36 -4.51 -4.93
CA ASN A 72 3.79 -4.28 -5.14
C ASN A 72 4.41 -3.48 -4.00
N ASP A 73 3.70 -2.44 -3.54
CA ASP A 73 4.18 -1.61 -2.43
C ASP A 73 4.23 -2.42 -1.12
N ALA A 74 3.21 -3.20 -0.81
CA ALA A 74 3.21 -4.08 0.37
C ALA A 74 4.37 -5.09 0.34
N ARG A 75 4.69 -5.66 -0.82
CA ARG A 75 5.85 -6.54 -0.99
C ARG A 75 7.19 -5.85 -0.76
N ARG A 76 7.32 -4.63 -1.28
CA ARG A 76 8.60 -3.88 -1.27
C ARG A 76 8.86 -3.22 0.08
N LEU A 77 7.82 -2.64 0.68
CA LEU A 77 7.95 -1.83 1.89
C LEU A 77 8.02 -2.64 3.17
N ARG A 78 7.63 -3.92 3.17
CA ARG A 78 7.73 -4.78 4.35
C ARG A 78 9.15 -4.99 4.88
N LYS A 79 10.18 -4.76 4.03
CA LYS A 79 11.60 -4.79 4.41
C LYS A 79 12.10 -3.44 4.91
N SER A 80 11.29 -2.41 4.76
CA SER A 80 11.55 -1.09 5.26
C SER A 80 11.34 -1.05 6.78
N ASP A 81 11.58 0.10 7.36
CA ASP A 81 11.19 0.38 8.73
C ASP A 81 9.72 -0.03 8.95
N SER A 82 9.48 -0.89 9.93
CA SER A 82 8.14 -1.39 10.26
C SER A 82 7.15 -0.28 10.59
N ALA A 83 7.65 0.87 11.03
CA ALA A 83 6.83 2.04 11.35
C ALA A 83 6.20 2.71 10.12
N ILE A 84 6.74 2.47 8.93
CA ILE A 84 6.23 3.05 7.67
C ILE A 84 5.59 2.03 6.75
N SER A 85 5.66 0.75 7.09
CA SER A 85 5.02 -0.30 6.30
C SER A 85 3.52 -0.31 6.50
N VAL A 86 2.76 -0.42 5.41
CA VAL A 86 1.32 -0.67 5.51
C VAL A 86 1.10 -2.10 6.00
N PRO A 87 0.34 -2.31 7.09
CA PRO A 87 0.05 -3.65 7.57
C PRO A 87 -0.80 -4.40 6.55
N PHE A 88 -0.20 -5.39 5.92
CA PHE A 88 -0.87 -6.27 4.98
C PHE A 88 -1.35 -7.53 5.73
N THR A 89 -2.61 -7.53 6.12
CA THR A 89 -3.21 -8.70 6.76
C THR A 89 -3.60 -9.71 5.69
N LEU A 90 -2.83 -10.78 5.58
CA LEU A 90 -3.23 -11.90 4.76
C LEU A 90 -4.30 -12.73 5.48
N VAL A 91 -5.32 -13.17 4.75
CA VAL A 91 -6.45 -13.97 5.27
C VAL A 91 -6.00 -15.38 5.73
N LEU A 92 -4.76 -15.75 5.51
CA LEU A 92 -4.24 -17.13 5.68
C LEU A 92 -3.71 -17.46 7.10
N GLY A 93 -4.00 -16.65 8.11
CA GLY A 93 -3.65 -16.93 9.50
C GLY A 93 -2.60 -16.02 10.11
N PRO A 94 -2.26 -16.20 11.39
CA PRO A 94 -1.27 -15.39 12.06
C PRO A 94 0.12 -15.66 11.49
N ASN A 95 0.78 -14.63 10.98
CA ASN A 95 2.10 -14.68 10.37
C ASN A 95 2.24 -15.54 9.10
N PRO A 96 1.35 -15.42 8.11
CA PRO A 96 1.56 -16.12 6.85
C PRO A 96 2.80 -15.54 6.16
N PRO A 97 3.51 -16.36 5.38
CA PRO A 97 4.60 -15.84 4.57
C PRO A 97 4.07 -14.85 3.54
N TYR A 98 4.77 -13.74 3.36
CA TYR A 98 4.42 -12.77 2.32
C TYR A 98 4.76 -13.31 0.93
N PRO A 99 3.92 -13.01 -0.08
CA PRO A 99 4.27 -13.31 -1.45
C PRO A 99 5.56 -12.57 -1.83
N GLU A 100 6.56 -13.31 -2.28
CA GLU A 100 7.87 -12.76 -2.66
C GLU A 100 7.93 -12.44 -4.15
N ARG A 101 7.08 -13.08 -4.94
CA ARG A 101 7.04 -13.00 -6.39
C ARG A 101 5.63 -13.19 -6.92
N MET A 102 5.41 -12.76 -8.15
CA MET A 102 4.19 -13.12 -8.88
C MET A 102 4.24 -14.60 -9.27
N PRO A 103 3.12 -15.33 -9.23
CA PRO A 103 3.06 -16.68 -9.75
C PRO A 103 3.31 -16.69 -11.27
N TYR A 104 3.90 -17.74 -11.78
CA TYR A 104 3.89 -17.97 -13.21
C TYR A 104 2.45 -18.25 -13.70
N ALA A 105 2.09 -17.69 -14.83
CA ALA A 105 0.83 -18.06 -15.45
C ALA A 105 0.86 -19.54 -15.86
N ALA A 106 -0.26 -20.25 -15.72
CA ALA A 106 -0.35 -21.64 -16.14
C ALA A 106 -0.02 -21.83 -17.63
N THR A 107 -0.39 -20.86 -18.46
CA THR A 107 -0.03 -20.84 -19.87
C THR A 107 1.47 -20.75 -20.08
N GLU A 108 2.19 -19.98 -19.26
CA GLU A 108 3.65 -19.88 -19.33
C GLU A 108 4.31 -21.21 -19.01
N LEU A 109 3.90 -21.86 -17.91
CA LEU A 109 4.43 -23.15 -17.50
C LEU A 109 4.16 -24.27 -18.52
N ASN A 110 3.02 -24.19 -19.22
CA ASN A 110 2.61 -25.23 -20.18
C ASN A 110 3.16 -25.03 -21.59
N SER A 111 3.53 -23.81 -21.97
CA SER A 111 3.84 -23.46 -23.36
C SER A 111 5.27 -23.00 -23.55
N ASN A 112 5.95 -22.56 -22.50
CA ASN A 112 7.33 -22.04 -22.60
C ASN A 112 8.33 -23.09 -22.12
N SER A 113 9.07 -23.70 -23.04
CA SER A 113 10.12 -24.67 -22.72
C SER A 113 11.29 -24.10 -21.90
N ASN A 114 11.40 -22.76 -21.83
CA ASN A 114 12.41 -22.08 -21.01
C ASN A 114 11.86 -21.68 -19.62
N ALA A 115 10.60 -21.96 -19.33
CA ALA A 115 10.07 -21.79 -17.99
C ALA A 115 10.78 -22.79 -17.03
N PRO A 116 10.99 -22.44 -15.77
CA PRO A 116 11.53 -23.39 -14.80
C PRO A 116 10.69 -24.66 -14.75
N ALA A 117 11.34 -25.81 -14.76
CA ALA A 117 10.65 -27.11 -14.68
C ALA A 117 9.83 -27.25 -13.41
N ASP A 118 10.32 -26.66 -12.31
CA ASP A 118 9.62 -26.58 -11.05
C ASP A 118 9.24 -25.13 -10.77
N ASP A 119 7.96 -24.86 -10.57
CA ASP A 119 7.50 -23.56 -10.10
C ASP A 119 8.06 -23.32 -8.68
N PRO A 120 8.94 -22.34 -8.48
CA PRO A 120 9.52 -22.06 -7.17
C PRO A 120 8.48 -21.60 -6.13
N GLY A 121 7.26 -21.34 -6.56
CA GLY A 121 6.17 -20.88 -5.72
C GLY A 121 6.28 -19.40 -5.34
N ILE A 122 5.14 -18.81 -5.00
CA ILE A 122 5.01 -17.37 -4.73
C ILE A 122 5.78 -16.92 -3.48
N PHE A 123 6.12 -17.82 -2.57
CA PHE A 123 6.81 -17.51 -1.32
C PHE A 123 8.34 -17.63 -1.40
N THR A 124 8.85 -18.02 -2.56
CA THR A 124 10.30 -18.11 -2.77
C THR A 124 10.88 -16.74 -3.05
N LYS A 125 11.87 -16.35 -2.25
CA LYS A 125 12.57 -15.08 -2.41
C LYS A 125 13.22 -14.97 -3.79
N THR A 126 13.17 -13.80 -4.37
CA THR A 126 13.97 -13.42 -5.53
C THR A 126 15.26 -12.75 -5.07
N GLU A 127 16.28 -12.69 -5.94
CA GLU A 127 17.55 -12.02 -5.63
C GLU A 127 17.36 -10.55 -5.22
N VAL A 128 16.37 -9.90 -5.77
CA VAL A 128 16.02 -8.49 -5.42
C VAL A 128 15.41 -8.38 -4.02
N ASN A 129 14.88 -9.49 -3.50
CA ASN A 129 14.17 -9.55 -2.23
C ASN A 129 14.96 -10.29 -1.12
N GLN A 130 16.24 -10.52 -1.34
CA GLN A 130 17.13 -11.13 -0.33
C GLN A 130 17.55 -10.15 0.75
#